data_e0a71e5a1b5dd5dcf90c2ecc37c22913
#
_entry.id   e0a71e5a1b5dd5dcf90c2ecc37c22913
#
_cell.length_a   1.000
_cell.length_b   1.000
_cell.length_c   1.000
_cell.angle_alpha   90.00
_cell.angle_beta   90.00
_cell.angle_gamma   90.00
#
_symmetry.space_group_name_H-M   'P 1'
#
loop_
_entity.id
_entity.type
_entity.pdbx_description
1 polymer ?
#
loop_
_entity_poly.entity_id
_entity_poly.type
_entity_poly.pdbx_seq_one_letter_code
_entity_poly.pdbx_strand_id
1 'polypeptide(L)'
;MNLMTRFALAAALLSSLVTVVQAADNTPPEGFSAAFNGKDLSGWKGLFGDPKSRAGMSPEELAKAQEEADKAMRDHWKAEAGVLVFDGKGQSLCTAKDYGDFEMYVDWKILPKGDSGIYLRGSPQVQIWDPSDPGQLANGGAKGSGALWNNTTHPRFPLVKADKPTGEWNTFYIKMVGDKVTVKLNDILVTDNVVMENFWDRDKPIYPTGQIELQNHGNTLYFKNIYIKELQKP
;
A
#
# COMPACT_ATOMS: atom_id res chain seq x y z
N MET A 1 33.44 57.61 45.62
CA MET A 1 33.90 56.23 45.32
C MET A 1 32.66 55.35 45.27
N ASN A 2 32.05 55.20 44.07
CA ASN A 2 30.78 54.50 43.90
C ASN A 2 31.03 53.13 43.29
N LEU A 3 30.66 52.10 44.05
CA LEU A 3 30.75 50.70 43.65
C LEU A 3 29.44 50.35 42.89
N MET A 4 29.49 50.17 41.58
CA MET A 4 28.38 49.68 40.78
C MET A 4 28.39 48.16 40.81
N THR A 5 27.39 47.57 41.45
CA THR A 5 27.12 46.13 41.46
C THR A 5 26.36 45.78 40.16
N ARG A 6 26.99 44.94 39.27
CA ARG A 6 26.34 44.40 38.06
C ARG A 6 25.66 43.09 38.42
N PHE A 7 24.35 43.03 38.36
CA PHE A 7 23.58 41.76 38.37
C PHE A 7 23.57 41.18 36.96
N ALA A 8 24.16 40.00 36.79
CA ALA A 8 24.01 39.22 35.59
C ALA A 8 22.79 38.29 35.74
N LEU A 9 21.77 38.52 34.92
CA LEU A 9 20.62 37.63 34.84
C LEU A 9 20.95 36.49 33.88
N ALA A 10 21.11 35.28 34.40
CA ALA A 10 21.26 34.08 33.61
C ALA A 10 19.86 33.55 33.24
N ALA A 11 19.47 33.71 31.98
CA ALA A 11 18.27 33.08 31.45
C ALA A 11 18.55 31.61 31.10
N ALA A 12 18.05 30.68 31.88
CA ALA A 12 18.08 29.25 31.58
C ALA A 12 17.02 28.92 30.54
N LEU A 13 17.43 28.65 29.31
CA LEU A 13 16.57 28.09 28.26
C LEU A 13 16.32 26.61 28.57
N LEU A 14 15.13 26.28 29.07
CA LEU A 14 14.64 24.90 29.09
C LEU A 14 14.23 24.49 27.67
N SER A 15 15.09 23.79 26.95
CA SER A 15 14.70 23.09 25.73
C SER A 15 13.94 21.82 26.11
N SER A 16 12.63 21.82 25.95
CA SER A 16 11.81 20.61 26.03
C SER A 16 12.15 19.72 24.84
N LEU A 17 12.88 18.63 25.08
CA LEU A 17 12.99 17.53 24.11
C LEU A 17 11.61 16.89 23.96
N VAL A 18 10.94 17.15 22.85
CA VAL A 18 9.79 16.37 22.42
C VAL A 18 10.33 15.05 21.89
N THR A 19 10.31 14.02 22.72
CA THR A 19 10.56 12.64 22.25
C THR A 19 9.36 12.23 21.40
N VAL A 20 9.52 12.20 20.08
CA VAL A 20 8.58 11.55 19.17
C VAL A 20 8.70 10.05 19.45
N VAL A 21 7.75 9.50 20.19
CA VAL A 21 7.63 8.05 20.34
C VAL A 21 7.12 7.52 19.01
N GLN A 22 8.02 6.93 18.22
CA GLN A 22 7.63 6.22 17.01
C GLN A 22 6.82 4.98 17.42
N ALA A 23 5.62 4.83 16.88
CA ALA A 23 4.82 3.63 17.13
C ALA A 23 5.60 2.39 16.69
N ALA A 24 5.48 1.31 17.46
CA ALA A 24 6.11 0.05 17.12
C ALA A 24 5.53 -0.48 15.79
N ASP A 25 6.38 -1.06 14.95
CA ASP A 25 5.94 -1.65 13.68
C ASP A 25 4.80 -2.66 13.90
N ASN A 26 3.85 -2.69 12.97
CA ASN A 26 2.63 -3.53 12.98
C ASN A 26 1.69 -3.27 14.17
N THR A 27 1.77 -2.09 14.78
CA THR A 27 0.82 -1.60 15.76
C THR A 27 -0.13 -0.60 15.10
N PRO A 28 -1.41 -0.95 14.88
CA PRO A 28 -2.33 -0.10 14.13
C PRO A 28 -2.65 1.18 14.92
N PRO A 29 -2.79 2.33 14.25
CA PRO A 29 -3.30 3.53 14.88
C PRO A 29 -4.77 3.37 15.30
N GLU A 30 -5.26 4.27 16.13
CA GLU A 30 -6.63 4.25 16.62
C GLU A 30 -7.65 4.18 15.46
N GLY A 31 -8.62 3.30 15.58
CA GLY A 31 -9.68 3.06 14.58
C GLY A 31 -9.26 2.18 13.40
N PHE A 32 -8.00 1.73 13.34
CA PHE A 32 -7.51 0.80 12.32
C PHE A 32 -7.29 -0.60 12.90
N SER A 33 -7.37 -1.60 12.04
CA SER A 33 -7.02 -2.99 12.34
C SER A 33 -5.81 -3.40 11.53
N ALA A 34 -4.90 -4.19 12.10
CA ALA A 34 -3.77 -4.74 11.38
C ALA A 34 -4.25 -5.82 10.40
N ALA A 35 -4.04 -5.60 9.09
CA ALA A 35 -4.23 -6.64 8.08
C ALA A 35 -3.02 -7.59 8.02
N PHE A 36 -1.84 -7.11 8.41
CA PHE A 36 -0.66 -7.94 8.64
C PHE A 36 -0.27 -7.85 10.12
N ASN A 37 -0.16 -9.02 10.76
CA ASN A 37 0.11 -9.12 12.20
C ASN A 37 1.60 -9.05 12.58
N GLY A 38 2.50 -8.90 11.57
CA GLY A 38 3.95 -8.87 11.77
C GLY A 38 4.59 -10.22 12.10
N LYS A 39 3.85 -11.33 12.12
CA LYS A 39 4.34 -12.64 12.59
C LYS A 39 4.22 -13.74 11.54
N ASP A 40 3.12 -13.80 10.82
CA ASP A 40 2.80 -14.85 9.87
C ASP A 40 1.84 -14.35 8.77
N LEU A 41 1.45 -15.24 7.87
CA LEU A 41 0.54 -14.96 6.76
C LEU A 41 -0.95 -15.13 7.11
N SER A 42 -1.32 -15.17 8.40
CA SER A 42 -2.72 -15.24 8.82
C SER A 42 -3.51 -14.05 8.29
N GLY A 43 -4.69 -14.31 7.72
CA GLY A 43 -5.50 -13.28 7.07
C GLY A 43 -5.14 -13.00 5.60
N TRP A 44 -4.14 -13.69 5.06
CA TRP A 44 -3.71 -13.62 3.67
C TRP A 44 -3.88 -14.95 2.96
N LYS A 45 -4.00 -14.91 1.63
CA LYS A 45 -4.05 -16.06 0.74
C LYS A 45 -3.36 -15.76 -0.58
N GLY A 46 -2.94 -16.83 -1.28
CA GLY A 46 -2.40 -16.72 -2.63
C GLY A 46 -3.47 -16.23 -3.60
N LEU A 47 -3.13 -15.29 -4.47
CA LEU A 47 -4.02 -14.84 -5.51
C LEU A 47 -3.99 -15.83 -6.69
N PHE A 48 -5.15 -16.16 -7.23
CA PHE A 48 -5.30 -16.79 -8.54
C PHE A 48 -6.39 -16.08 -9.33
N GLY A 49 -6.19 -15.99 -10.64
CA GLY A 49 -7.15 -15.35 -11.55
C GLY A 49 -7.51 -13.92 -11.15
N ASP A 50 -8.49 -13.39 -11.81
CA ASP A 50 -9.11 -12.10 -11.54
C ASP A 50 -10.59 -12.28 -11.10
N PRO A 51 -11.28 -11.24 -10.60
CA PRO A 51 -12.65 -11.37 -10.14
C PRO A 51 -13.62 -11.91 -11.20
N LYS A 52 -13.39 -11.57 -12.49
CA LYS A 52 -14.26 -12.00 -13.58
C LYS A 52 -14.05 -13.48 -13.91
N SER A 53 -12.80 -13.94 -13.96
CA SER A 53 -12.47 -15.35 -14.20
C SER A 53 -12.97 -16.23 -13.05
N ARG A 54 -12.79 -15.80 -11.80
CA ARG A 54 -13.28 -16.53 -10.61
C ARG A 54 -14.80 -16.65 -10.57
N ALA A 55 -15.53 -15.63 -11.04
CA ALA A 55 -17.01 -15.66 -11.06
C ALA A 55 -17.62 -16.74 -11.97
N GLY A 56 -16.82 -17.27 -12.92
CA GLY A 56 -17.25 -18.36 -13.82
C GLY A 56 -16.87 -19.75 -13.33
N MET A 57 -16.18 -19.90 -12.19
CA MET A 57 -15.71 -21.18 -11.68
C MET A 57 -16.72 -21.84 -10.73
N SER A 58 -16.77 -23.17 -10.72
CA SER A 58 -17.53 -23.94 -9.72
C SER A 58 -16.86 -23.85 -8.34
N PRO A 59 -17.59 -24.15 -7.25
CA PRO A 59 -17.01 -24.21 -5.90
C PRO A 59 -15.80 -25.14 -5.79
N GLU A 60 -15.84 -26.28 -6.46
CA GLU A 60 -14.73 -27.27 -6.46
C GLU A 60 -13.50 -26.72 -7.18
N GLU A 61 -13.68 -26.08 -8.33
CA GLU A 61 -12.59 -25.44 -9.08
C GLU A 61 -11.97 -24.29 -8.29
N LEU A 62 -12.79 -23.45 -7.63
CA LEU A 62 -12.32 -22.38 -6.76
C LEU A 62 -11.49 -22.94 -5.59
N ALA A 63 -11.99 -23.99 -4.92
CA ALA A 63 -11.30 -24.59 -3.78
C ALA A 63 -9.92 -25.16 -4.19
N LYS A 64 -9.87 -25.91 -5.31
CA LYS A 64 -8.63 -26.47 -5.84
C LYS A 64 -7.63 -25.39 -6.25
N ALA A 65 -8.08 -24.38 -6.99
CA ALA A 65 -7.22 -23.27 -7.42
C ALA A 65 -6.68 -22.47 -6.22
N GLN A 66 -7.50 -22.28 -5.17
CA GLN A 66 -7.06 -21.62 -3.94
C GLN A 66 -5.99 -22.44 -3.19
N GLU A 67 -6.15 -23.75 -3.09
CA GLU A 67 -5.16 -24.63 -2.45
C GLU A 67 -3.80 -24.55 -3.15
N GLU A 68 -3.79 -24.58 -4.49
CA GLU A 68 -2.58 -24.43 -5.30
C GLU A 68 -1.94 -23.02 -5.11
N ALA A 69 -2.76 -21.98 -5.12
CA ALA A 69 -2.31 -20.60 -4.91
C ALA A 69 -1.73 -20.40 -3.50
N ASP A 70 -2.38 -20.95 -2.47
CA ASP A 70 -1.91 -20.88 -1.09
C ASP A 70 -0.61 -21.64 -0.86
N LYS A 71 -0.39 -22.73 -1.60
CA LYS A 71 0.89 -23.43 -1.60
C LYS A 71 1.98 -22.54 -2.20
N ALA A 72 1.76 -21.98 -3.38
CA ALA A 72 2.68 -21.04 -4.01
C ALA A 72 2.96 -19.81 -3.13
N MET A 73 1.93 -19.29 -2.45
CA MET A 73 2.10 -18.21 -1.47
C MET A 73 3.11 -18.59 -0.39
N ARG A 74 2.95 -19.73 0.25
CA ARG A 74 3.84 -20.19 1.33
C ARG A 74 5.29 -20.42 0.89
N ASP A 75 5.50 -20.74 -0.38
CA ASP A 75 6.83 -20.93 -0.94
C ASP A 75 7.57 -19.59 -1.16
N HIS A 76 6.85 -18.51 -1.46
CA HIS A 76 7.41 -17.26 -1.96
C HIS A 76 7.16 -16.01 -1.09
N TRP A 77 6.17 -16.05 -0.20
CA TRP A 77 5.87 -14.98 0.76
C TRP A 77 6.20 -15.42 2.16
N LYS A 78 6.89 -14.57 2.92
CA LYS A 78 7.33 -14.85 4.29
C LYS A 78 7.13 -13.66 5.20
N ALA A 79 6.83 -13.92 6.46
CA ALA A 79 6.90 -12.92 7.52
C ALA A 79 8.25 -13.06 8.23
N GLU A 80 9.12 -12.07 8.12
CA GLU A 80 10.48 -12.07 8.67
C GLU A 80 10.72 -10.78 9.46
N ALA A 81 10.97 -10.89 10.75
CA ALA A 81 11.26 -9.75 11.65
C ALA A 81 10.22 -8.59 11.52
N GLY A 82 8.94 -8.91 11.44
CA GLY A 82 7.87 -7.91 11.33
C GLY A 82 7.64 -7.38 9.91
N VAL A 83 8.35 -7.90 8.92
CA VAL A 83 8.24 -7.52 7.51
C VAL A 83 7.66 -8.66 6.71
N LEU A 84 6.71 -8.37 5.84
CA LEU A 84 6.20 -9.27 4.82
C LEU A 84 7.14 -9.18 3.62
N VAL A 85 7.82 -10.26 3.30
CA VAL A 85 8.85 -10.35 2.25
C VAL A 85 8.38 -11.24 1.12
N PHE A 86 8.52 -10.76 -0.10
CA PHE A 86 8.29 -11.50 -1.33
C PHE A 86 9.59 -11.67 -2.11
N ASP A 87 9.88 -12.87 -2.58
CA ASP A 87 11.14 -13.19 -3.29
C ASP A 87 11.12 -12.91 -4.81
N GLY A 88 10.00 -12.39 -5.33
CA GLY A 88 9.85 -12.07 -6.75
C GLY A 88 9.29 -13.23 -7.59
N LYS A 89 8.88 -14.34 -7.00
CA LYS A 89 8.40 -15.54 -7.71
C LYS A 89 6.98 -15.90 -7.26
N GLY A 90 6.32 -16.77 -8.00
CA GLY A 90 4.99 -17.27 -7.64
C GLY A 90 3.87 -16.27 -7.97
N GLN A 91 2.92 -16.10 -7.07
CA GLN A 91 1.69 -15.32 -7.27
C GLN A 91 1.66 -14.07 -6.40
N SER A 92 0.79 -13.13 -6.75
CA SER A 92 0.43 -12.01 -5.87
C SER A 92 -0.18 -12.52 -4.57
N LEU A 93 -0.14 -11.69 -3.55
CA LEU A 93 -0.77 -11.95 -2.25
C LEU A 93 -2.06 -11.14 -2.16
N CYS A 94 -3.11 -11.73 -1.60
CA CYS A 94 -4.35 -10.99 -1.35
C CYS A 94 -4.91 -11.27 0.04
N THR A 95 -5.73 -10.33 0.54
CA THR A 95 -6.45 -10.52 1.80
C THR A 95 -7.46 -11.65 1.68
N ALA A 96 -7.59 -12.46 2.73
CA ALA A 96 -8.61 -13.51 2.80
C ALA A 96 -10.02 -12.91 2.89
N LYS A 97 -10.13 -11.70 3.43
CA LYS A 97 -11.37 -10.91 3.56
C LYS A 97 -11.51 -9.93 2.40
N ASP A 98 -12.74 -9.68 1.97
CA ASP A 98 -13.11 -8.60 1.07
C ASP A 98 -13.39 -7.32 1.85
N TYR A 99 -13.10 -6.17 1.21
CA TYR A 99 -13.33 -4.83 1.75
C TYR A 99 -14.25 -4.03 0.82
N GLY A 100 -15.12 -3.21 1.40
CA GLY A 100 -15.94 -2.21 0.71
C GLY A 100 -15.25 -0.85 0.67
N ASP A 101 -15.86 0.15 1.31
CA ASP A 101 -15.23 1.45 1.52
C ASP A 101 -14.24 1.36 2.68
N PHE A 102 -13.05 1.92 2.51
CA PHE A 102 -11.99 1.80 3.51
C PHE A 102 -10.98 2.95 3.45
N GLU A 103 -10.23 3.08 4.54
CA GLU A 103 -8.95 3.75 4.62
C GLU A 103 -7.88 2.71 4.93
N MET A 104 -6.68 2.83 4.35
CA MET A 104 -5.56 1.97 4.68
C MET A 104 -4.23 2.72 4.74
N TYR A 105 -3.35 2.23 5.58
CA TYR A 105 -1.92 2.53 5.53
C TYR A 105 -1.18 1.28 5.08
N VAL A 106 -0.11 1.47 4.33
CA VAL A 106 0.83 0.41 3.99
C VAL A 106 2.22 1.00 3.77
N ASP A 107 3.19 0.48 4.51
CA ASP A 107 4.60 0.75 4.24
C ASP A 107 5.11 -0.26 3.23
N TRP A 108 5.80 0.24 2.22
CA TRP A 108 6.39 -0.58 1.17
C TRP A 108 7.82 -0.15 0.86
N LYS A 109 8.62 -1.10 0.41
CA LYS A 109 9.99 -0.89 -0.03
C LYS A 109 10.28 -1.76 -1.23
N ILE A 110 10.87 -1.19 -2.27
CA ILE A 110 11.35 -1.85 -3.47
C ILE A 110 12.84 -1.64 -3.64
N LEU A 111 13.48 -2.51 -4.39
CA LEU A 111 14.86 -2.38 -4.82
C LEU A 111 14.92 -1.68 -6.18
N PRO A 112 16.11 -1.29 -6.69
CA PRO A 112 16.25 -0.70 -8.02
C PRO A 112 15.56 -1.54 -9.10
N LYS A 113 14.84 -0.87 -10.02
CA LYS A 113 13.96 -1.45 -11.05
C LYS A 113 12.74 -2.20 -10.49
N GLY A 114 12.40 -1.99 -9.23
CA GLY A 114 11.23 -2.60 -8.62
C GLY A 114 9.94 -2.08 -9.23
N ASP A 115 8.99 -2.99 -9.42
CA ASP A 115 7.63 -2.72 -9.88
C ASP A 115 6.65 -3.56 -9.08
N SER A 116 5.53 -2.96 -8.70
CA SER A 116 4.46 -3.58 -7.94
C SER A 116 3.21 -2.69 -7.97
N GLY A 117 2.22 -3.01 -7.15
CA GLY A 117 1.02 -2.20 -6.96
C GLY A 117 0.13 -2.73 -5.86
N ILE A 118 -0.75 -1.88 -5.36
CA ILE A 118 -1.82 -2.26 -4.43
C ILE A 118 -3.12 -2.29 -5.23
N TYR A 119 -3.72 -3.47 -5.39
CA TYR A 119 -5.03 -3.60 -6.01
C TYR A 119 -6.11 -3.33 -4.98
N LEU A 120 -7.11 -2.58 -5.39
CA LEU A 120 -8.22 -2.19 -4.54
C LEU A 120 -9.47 -2.93 -5.02
N ARG A 121 -10.08 -3.72 -4.12
CA ARG A 121 -11.25 -4.57 -4.44
C ARG A 121 -11.02 -5.51 -5.64
N GLY A 122 -9.79 -6.03 -5.76
CA GLY A 122 -9.39 -6.92 -6.84
C GLY A 122 -9.19 -6.24 -8.21
N SER A 123 -9.25 -4.91 -8.29
CA SER A 123 -8.97 -4.15 -9.52
C SER A 123 -7.61 -3.45 -9.43
N PRO A 124 -6.76 -3.56 -10.47
CA PRO A 124 -5.46 -2.85 -10.49
C PRO A 124 -5.68 -1.35 -10.66
N GLN A 125 -4.80 -0.49 -10.22
CA GLN A 125 -3.88 -0.57 -9.09
C GLN A 125 -3.48 0.83 -8.65
N VAL A 126 -3.14 1.00 -7.38
CA VAL A 126 -2.28 2.10 -6.94
C VAL A 126 -0.85 1.68 -7.21
N GLN A 127 -0.21 2.29 -8.20
CA GLN A 127 1.08 1.88 -8.74
C GLN A 127 2.23 2.11 -7.75
N ILE A 128 3.15 1.13 -7.70
CA ILE A 128 4.45 1.22 -7.05
C ILE A 128 5.50 0.91 -8.11
N TRP A 129 6.47 1.81 -8.32
CA TRP A 129 7.61 1.55 -9.19
C TRP A 129 8.84 2.37 -8.81
N ASP A 130 9.98 2.02 -9.41
CA ASP A 130 11.19 2.81 -9.34
C ASP A 130 11.09 3.98 -10.33
N PRO A 131 10.92 5.24 -9.87
CA PRO A 131 10.78 6.38 -10.76
C PRO A 131 12.11 6.80 -11.43
N SER A 132 13.21 6.12 -11.13
CA SER A 132 14.51 6.31 -11.77
C SER A 132 14.82 5.25 -12.81
N ASP A 133 14.00 4.19 -12.94
CA ASP A 133 14.21 3.12 -13.90
C ASP A 133 13.95 3.63 -15.34
N PRO A 134 14.97 3.64 -16.23
CA PRO A 134 14.78 4.01 -17.64
C PRO A 134 13.71 3.19 -18.36
N GLY A 135 13.49 1.93 -17.96
CA GLY A 135 12.47 1.05 -18.52
C GLY A 135 11.04 1.54 -18.25
N GLN A 136 10.82 2.30 -17.19
CA GLN A 136 9.50 2.84 -16.81
C GLN A 136 9.25 4.28 -17.31
N LEU A 137 10.26 4.96 -17.87
CA LEU A 137 10.12 6.36 -18.32
C LEU A 137 9.06 6.51 -19.42
N ALA A 138 9.03 5.60 -20.39
CA ALA A 138 8.03 5.60 -21.46
C ALA A 138 6.59 5.41 -20.92
N ASN A 139 6.45 4.74 -19.80
CA ASN A 139 5.19 4.51 -19.11
C ASN A 139 4.79 5.68 -18.19
N GLY A 140 5.62 6.71 -18.06
CA GLY A 140 5.41 7.82 -17.13
C GLY A 140 5.93 7.56 -15.72
N GLY A 141 6.84 6.58 -15.53
CA GLY A 141 7.44 6.22 -14.25
C GLY A 141 8.11 7.39 -13.54
N ALA A 142 8.71 8.32 -14.30
CA ALA A 142 9.31 9.53 -13.74
C ALA A 142 8.34 10.41 -12.91
N LYS A 143 7.02 10.21 -13.05
CA LYS A 143 6.00 10.90 -12.27
C LYS A 143 5.82 10.32 -10.86
N GLY A 144 6.42 9.17 -10.58
CA GLY A 144 6.40 8.53 -9.27
C GLY A 144 5.26 7.55 -9.06
N SER A 145 5.25 6.95 -7.87
CA SER A 145 4.24 5.99 -7.40
C SER A 145 2.94 6.69 -6.97
N GLY A 146 1.88 5.89 -6.78
CA GLY A 146 0.55 6.39 -6.36
C GLY A 146 -0.41 6.66 -7.53
N ALA A 147 -0.01 6.40 -8.77
CA ALA A 147 -0.84 6.47 -9.96
C ALA A 147 -2.01 5.47 -9.90
N LEU A 148 -3.19 5.82 -10.41
CA LEU A 148 -4.20 4.84 -10.81
C LEU A 148 -3.88 4.37 -12.24
N TRP A 149 -2.81 3.59 -12.34
CA TRP A 149 -2.10 3.30 -13.59
C TRP A 149 -3.01 2.74 -14.70
N ASN A 150 -4.00 1.96 -14.33
CA ASN A 150 -4.87 1.27 -15.28
C ASN A 150 -6.08 2.10 -15.73
N ASN A 151 -6.24 3.33 -15.24
CA ASN A 151 -7.23 4.26 -15.76
C ASN A 151 -6.93 4.64 -17.22
N THR A 152 -7.97 4.76 -18.01
CA THR A 152 -7.90 5.13 -19.44
C THR A 152 -8.69 6.40 -19.75
N THR A 153 -9.76 6.64 -19.02
CA THR A 153 -10.68 7.78 -19.21
C THR A 153 -10.48 8.84 -18.12
N HIS A 154 -10.24 8.41 -16.89
CA HIS A 154 -10.02 9.29 -15.73
C HIS A 154 -8.53 9.56 -15.52
N PRO A 155 -8.17 10.57 -14.69
CA PRO A 155 -6.77 10.86 -14.38
C PRO A 155 -6.02 9.60 -13.95
N ARG A 156 -4.83 9.43 -14.52
CA ARG A 156 -4.03 8.22 -14.38
C ARG A 156 -2.78 8.45 -13.54
N PHE A 157 -2.12 9.57 -13.74
CA PHE A 157 -0.83 9.86 -13.14
C PHE A 157 -0.94 10.61 -11.82
N PRO A 158 0.05 10.47 -10.93
CA PRO A 158 0.08 11.25 -9.71
C PRO A 158 0.27 12.74 -9.99
N LEU A 159 -0.21 13.58 -9.08
CA LEU A 159 -0.10 15.04 -9.12
C LEU A 159 1.36 15.49 -8.99
N VAL A 160 2.15 14.77 -8.21
CA VAL A 160 3.54 15.07 -7.90
C VAL A 160 4.28 13.77 -7.54
N LYS A 161 5.58 13.74 -7.84
CA LYS A 161 6.46 12.67 -7.37
C LYS A 161 6.79 12.88 -5.89
N ALA A 162 6.54 11.86 -5.07
CA ALA A 162 6.74 11.89 -3.63
C ALA A 162 7.50 10.67 -3.09
N ASP A 163 8.06 9.87 -3.99
CA ASP A 163 8.83 8.66 -3.66
C ASP A 163 10.14 9.02 -2.97
N LYS A 164 10.50 8.25 -1.95
CA LYS A 164 11.87 8.17 -1.45
C LYS A 164 12.72 7.29 -2.37
N PRO A 165 14.05 7.37 -2.29
CA PRO A 165 14.94 6.50 -3.06
C PRO A 165 14.62 5.01 -2.88
N THR A 166 14.89 4.20 -3.91
CA THR A 166 14.79 2.73 -3.82
C THR A 166 15.65 2.20 -2.68
N GLY A 167 15.16 1.20 -1.96
CA GLY A 167 15.78 0.69 -0.74
C GLY A 167 15.28 1.37 0.54
N GLU A 168 14.60 2.49 0.45
CA GLU A 168 13.96 3.17 1.57
C GLU A 168 12.48 2.82 1.72
N TRP A 169 11.95 2.92 2.94
CA TRP A 169 10.55 2.71 3.21
C TRP A 169 9.71 3.92 2.78
N ASN A 170 8.69 3.66 2.00
CA ASN A 170 7.64 4.59 1.62
C ASN A 170 6.33 4.21 2.33
N THR A 171 5.50 5.19 2.62
CA THR A 171 4.18 4.98 3.24
C THR A 171 3.09 5.48 2.30
N PHE A 172 2.17 4.60 1.92
CA PHE A 172 0.89 5.01 1.37
C PHE A 172 -0.17 5.18 2.46
N TYR A 173 -0.93 6.24 2.37
CA TYR A 173 -2.30 6.31 2.85
C TYR A 173 -3.22 6.26 1.64
N ILE A 174 -4.14 5.31 1.63
CA ILE A 174 -5.12 5.10 0.56
C ILE A 174 -6.52 5.16 1.16
N LYS A 175 -7.40 5.96 0.57
CA LYS A 175 -8.82 6.01 0.91
C LYS A 175 -9.63 5.68 -0.34
N MET A 176 -10.55 4.71 -0.24
CA MET A 176 -11.48 4.37 -1.30
C MET A 176 -12.92 4.46 -0.77
N VAL A 177 -13.74 5.30 -1.39
CA VAL A 177 -15.17 5.47 -1.07
C VAL A 177 -15.95 5.44 -2.39
N GLY A 178 -16.86 4.50 -2.50
CA GLY A 178 -17.51 4.22 -3.79
C GLY A 178 -16.46 3.83 -4.84
N ASP A 179 -16.42 4.58 -5.93
CA ASP A 179 -15.45 4.42 -7.01
C ASP A 179 -14.23 5.37 -6.91
N LYS A 180 -14.19 6.22 -5.89
CA LYS A 180 -13.20 7.30 -5.78
C LYS A 180 -12.07 6.95 -4.86
N VAL A 181 -10.86 7.21 -5.34
CA VAL A 181 -9.60 6.92 -4.65
C VAL A 181 -8.83 8.20 -4.38
N THR A 182 -8.37 8.34 -3.15
CA THR A 182 -7.40 9.34 -2.72
C THR A 182 -6.15 8.64 -2.21
N VAL A 183 -4.98 9.06 -2.68
CA VAL A 183 -3.69 8.49 -2.25
C VAL A 183 -2.78 9.60 -1.76
N LYS A 184 -2.19 9.41 -0.58
CA LYS A 184 -1.01 10.16 -0.14
C LYS A 184 0.19 9.21 -0.13
N LEU A 185 1.31 9.72 -0.58
CA LEU A 185 2.61 9.05 -0.51
C LEU A 185 3.53 9.89 0.36
N ASN A 186 4.02 9.31 1.46
CA ASN A 186 4.86 10.03 2.44
C ASN A 186 4.20 11.36 2.90
N ASP A 187 2.90 11.30 3.21
CA ASP A 187 2.02 12.42 3.61
C ASP A 187 1.72 13.47 2.51
N ILE A 188 2.29 13.32 1.33
CA ILE A 188 2.05 14.21 0.18
C ILE A 188 0.89 13.67 -0.65
N LEU A 189 -0.10 14.50 -0.96
CA LEU A 189 -1.24 14.13 -1.80
C LEU A 189 -0.77 13.90 -3.24
N VAL A 190 -0.90 12.67 -3.72
CA VAL A 190 -0.46 12.26 -5.07
C VAL A 190 -1.63 11.91 -5.99
N THR A 191 -2.75 11.46 -5.43
CA THR A 191 -4.00 11.21 -6.19
C THR A 191 -5.17 11.73 -5.36
N ASP A 192 -5.98 12.63 -5.94
CA ASP A 192 -7.04 13.34 -5.22
C ASP A 192 -8.43 12.98 -5.76
N ASN A 193 -9.14 12.11 -5.02
CA ASN A 193 -10.55 11.79 -5.25
C ASN A 193 -10.85 11.37 -6.72
N VAL A 194 -9.98 10.60 -7.32
CA VAL A 194 -10.06 10.15 -8.71
C VAL A 194 -10.89 8.89 -8.81
N VAL A 195 -11.77 8.83 -9.82
CA VAL A 195 -12.52 7.60 -10.14
C VAL A 195 -11.56 6.49 -10.57
N MET A 196 -11.67 5.33 -9.93
CA MET A 196 -10.96 4.11 -10.31
C MET A 196 -11.83 3.28 -11.25
N GLU A 197 -11.32 3.02 -12.44
CA GLU A 197 -12.02 2.25 -13.45
C GLU A 197 -11.96 0.75 -13.17
N ASN A 198 -13.02 0.02 -13.51
CA ASN A 198 -12.98 -1.44 -13.50
C ASN A 198 -12.09 -1.94 -14.64
N PHE A 199 -10.92 -2.46 -14.31
CA PHE A 199 -9.97 -2.95 -15.30
C PHE A 199 -10.45 -4.23 -16.02
N TRP A 200 -11.09 -5.13 -15.28
CA TRP A 200 -11.48 -6.45 -15.77
C TRP A 200 -12.77 -6.45 -16.58
N ASP A 201 -13.63 -5.43 -16.36
CA ASP A 201 -14.89 -5.24 -17.10
C ASP A 201 -15.12 -3.74 -17.28
N ARG A 202 -14.56 -3.18 -18.34
CA ARG A 202 -14.51 -1.73 -18.60
C ARG A 202 -15.89 -1.07 -18.73
N ASP A 203 -16.90 -1.85 -19.09
CA ASP A 203 -18.26 -1.36 -19.26
C ASP A 203 -19.08 -1.38 -17.96
N LYS A 204 -18.47 -1.85 -16.86
CA LYS A 204 -19.13 -1.95 -15.56
C LYS A 204 -18.48 -1.06 -14.51
N PRO A 205 -19.24 -0.65 -13.49
CA PRO A 205 -18.66 0.05 -12.34
C PRO A 205 -17.64 -0.84 -11.63
N ILE A 206 -16.78 -0.20 -10.83
CA ILE A 206 -15.86 -0.92 -9.94
C ILE A 206 -16.62 -1.84 -8.99
N TYR A 207 -16.03 -2.97 -8.61
CA TYR A 207 -16.65 -3.89 -7.66
C TYR A 207 -16.97 -3.20 -6.33
N PRO A 208 -18.15 -3.46 -5.75
CA PRO A 208 -18.56 -2.82 -4.48
C PRO A 208 -17.74 -3.31 -3.30
N THR A 209 -17.24 -4.55 -3.38
CA THR A 209 -16.33 -5.17 -2.41
C THR A 209 -15.32 -6.04 -3.15
N GLY A 210 -14.19 -6.30 -2.51
CA GLY A 210 -13.19 -7.23 -3.03
C GLY A 210 -11.90 -7.21 -2.20
N GLN A 211 -10.97 -8.03 -2.59
CA GLN A 211 -9.69 -8.22 -1.92
C GLN A 211 -8.79 -7.00 -2.09
N ILE A 212 -7.92 -6.75 -1.11
CA ILE A 212 -6.74 -5.92 -1.28
C ILE A 212 -5.60 -6.84 -1.69
N GLU A 213 -4.88 -6.47 -2.76
CA GLU A 213 -3.83 -7.32 -3.32
C GLU A 213 -2.49 -6.59 -3.33
N LEU A 214 -1.42 -7.34 -3.01
CA LEU A 214 -0.04 -6.91 -3.14
C LEU A 214 0.50 -7.59 -4.40
N GLN A 215 0.72 -6.78 -5.45
CA GLN A 215 1.04 -7.29 -6.78
C GLN A 215 2.45 -7.88 -6.85
N ASN A 216 2.57 -9.09 -7.41
CA ASN A 216 3.81 -9.60 -7.96
C ASN A 216 4.06 -9.00 -9.36
N HIS A 217 5.23 -8.45 -9.58
CA HIS A 217 5.73 -8.05 -10.91
C HIS A 217 7.15 -8.57 -11.18
N GLY A 218 7.53 -9.70 -10.54
CA GLY A 218 8.83 -10.35 -10.72
C GLY A 218 9.97 -9.73 -9.92
N ASN A 219 9.67 -8.88 -8.94
CA ASN A 219 10.66 -8.18 -8.13
C ASN A 219 10.54 -8.56 -6.65
N THR A 220 11.66 -8.52 -5.92
CA THR A 220 11.63 -8.63 -4.46
C THR A 220 10.92 -7.43 -3.86
N LEU A 221 9.96 -7.67 -2.97
CA LEU A 221 9.11 -6.67 -2.35
C LEU A 221 9.12 -6.81 -0.83
N TYR A 222 8.95 -5.68 -0.15
CA TYR A 222 8.87 -5.63 1.30
C TYR A 222 7.68 -4.77 1.70
N PHE A 223 6.85 -5.30 2.61
CA PHE A 223 5.70 -4.59 3.17
C PHE A 223 5.66 -4.73 4.69
N LYS A 224 5.17 -3.72 5.38
CA LYS A 224 4.86 -3.73 6.80
C LYS A 224 3.79 -2.69 7.11
N ASN A 225 3.34 -2.59 8.37
CA ASN A 225 2.40 -1.57 8.79
C ASN A 225 1.15 -1.51 7.89
N ILE A 226 0.61 -2.69 7.54
CA ILE A 226 -0.60 -2.78 6.71
C ILE A 226 -1.80 -2.69 7.65
N TYR A 227 -2.45 -1.53 7.66
CA TYR A 227 -3.59 -1.23 8.52
C TYR A 227 -4.79 -0.83 7.70
N ILE A 228 -5.96 -1.34 8.04
CA ILE A 228 -7.21 -1.05 7.33
C ILE A 228 -8.28 -0.63 8.34
N LYS A 229 -9.00 0.43 7.98
CA LYS A 229 -10.20 0.90 8.67
C LYS A 229 -11.35 0.83 7.67
N GLU A 230 -12.31 -0.04 7.96
CA GLU A 230 -13.54 -0.12 7.17
C GLU A 230 -14.42 1.09 7.48
N LEU A 231 -14.92 1.72 6.43
CA LEU A 231 -15.83 2.84 6.53
C LEU A 231 -17.28 2.31 6.44
N GLN A 232 -18.12 2.74 7.38
CA GLN A 232 -19.54 2.43 7.29
C GLN A 232 -20.14 3.19 6.10
N LYS A 233 -21.01 2.54 5.35
CA LYS A 233 -21.82 3.25 4.35
C LYS A 233 -22.67 4.28 5.09
N PRO A 234 -22.72 5.52 4.59
CA PRO A 234 -23.59 6.54 5.15
C PRO A 234 -25.06 6.16 5.10
#